data_cca3b14096d5fbae60244c51899672e9
#
_entry.id   cca3b14096d5fbae60244c51899672e9
#
_cell.length_a   1.000
_cell.length_b   1.000
_cell.length_c   1.000
_cell.angle_alpha   90.00
_cell.angle_beta   90.00
_cell.angle_gamma   90.00
#
_symmetry.space_group_name_H-M   'P 1'
#
loop_
_entity.id
_entity.type
_entity.pdbx_description
1 polymer ?
#
loop_
_entity_poly.entity_id
_entity_poly.type
_entity_poly.pdbx_seq_one_letter_code
_entity_poly.pdbx_strand_id
1 'polypeptide(L)'
;LQSRVIDWLETQENVDVTKTVVTGHSRMGKAALCCGIYDERAAVVAPAGSGCGGMASMRLSGCRLGENIGLSERIGVMLNKERFPYWLMENVADYGTPDGKTRFRENEIPFDANILGACVAPRRLILVEGLDDDWINPFGTQVSWLAASEVFEFLGVKERSAIHYREGGHAYTKQDWSVVLDFTKAQLCGKEKATGYKSMRENENKAGYSWRCPKINN
;
A
#
# COMPACT_ATOMS: atom_id res chain seq x y z
N LEU A 1 12.91 11.38 -6.51
CA LEU A 1 14.21 10.70 -6.44
C LEU A 1 14.18 9.34 -7.15
N GLN A 2 13.24 8.44 -6.83
CA GLN A 2 13.16 7.09 -7.41
C GLN A 2 13.03 7.12 -8.94
N SER A 3 12.21 7.99 -9.52
CA SER A 3 12.12 8.15 -10.99
C SER A 3 13.46 8.53 -11.62
N ARG A 4 14.29 9.32 -10.92
CA ARG A 4 15.65 9.65 -11.41
C ARG A 4 16.59 8.45 -11.40
N VAL A 5 16.38 7.50 -10.49
CA VAL A 5 17.10 6.23 -10.54
C VAL A 5 16.66 5.41 -11.74
N ILE A 6 15.36 5.41 -12.08
CA ILE A 6 14.86 4.74 -13.29
C ILE A 6 15.46 5.39 -14.54
N ASP A 7 15.50 6.73 -14.62
CA ASP A 7 16.15 7.45 -15.73
C ASP A 7 17.62 7.00 -15.92
N TRP A 8 18.34 6.81 -14.83
CA TRP A 8 19.72 6.32 -14.89
C TRP A 8 19.78 4.84 -15.29
N LEU A 9 18.87 3.99 -14.79
CA LEU A 9 18.83 2.58 -15.17
C LEU A 9 18.57 2.38 -16.66
N GLU A 10 17.79 3.26 -17.30
CA GLU A 10 17.53 3.23 -18.74
C GLU A 10 18.81 3.44 -19.59
N THR A 11 19.85 4.03 -19.00
CA THR A 11 21.14 4.21 -19.68
C THR A 11 22.08 3.02 -19.53
N GLN A 12 21.69 1.97 -18.78
CA GLN A 12 22.54 0.83 -18.48
C GLN A 12 22.23 -0.34 -19.45
N GLU A 13 23.19 -0.75 -20.24
CA GLU A 13 23.03 -1.81 -21.27
C GLU A 13 22.67 -3.19 -20.68
N ASN A 14 23.04 -3.46 -19.44
CA ASN A 14 22.82 -4.74 -18.77
C ASN A 14 21.59 -4.78 -17.86
N VAL A 15 20.72 -3.77 -17.92
CA VAL A 15 19.51 -3.65 -17.10
C VAL A 15 18.27 -3.72 -17.98
N ASP A 16 17.36 -4.63 -17.65
CA ASP A 16 16.03 -4.68 -18.23
C ASP A 16 15.08 -3.79 -17.42
N VAL A 17 14.93 -2.53 -17.80
CA VAL A 17 14.10 -1.54 -17.13
C VAL A 17 12.60 -1.89 -17.19
N THR A 18 12.17 -2.75 -18.10
CA THR A 18 10.78 -3.20 -18.17
C THR A 18 10.39 -4.10 -16.99
N LYS A 19 11.37 -4.49 -16.18
CA LYS A 19 11.21 -5.31 -14.97
C LYS A 19 11.57 -4.56 -13.68
N THR A 20 11.53 -3.23 -13.72
CA THR A 20 11.83 -2.40 -12.54
C THR A 20 10.86 -2.64 -11.41
N VAL A 21 11.39 -2.85 -10.22
CA VAL A 21 10.63 -2.95 -8.95
C VAL A 21 10.93 -1.72 -8.11
N VAL A 22 9.89 -1.00 -7.70
CA VAL A 22 10.02 0.06 -6.70
C VAL A 22 9.51 -0.45 -5.36
N THR A 23 10.35 -0.36 -4.35
CA THR A 23 10.04 -0.84 -3.01
C THR A 23 10.63 0.08 -1.95
N GLY A 24 10.12 -0.04 -0.74
CA GLY A 24 10.59 0.68 0.43
C GLY A 24 9.75 0.34 1.65
N HIS A 25 10.29 0.60 2.82
CA HIS A 25 9.64 0.32 4.09
C HIS A 25 9.23 1.62 4.79
N SER A 26 8.08 1.62 5.46
CA SER A 26 7.59 2.75 6.25
C SER A 26 7.46 4.01 5.37
N ARG A 27 8.15 5.09 5.68
CA ARG A 27 8.18 6.32 4.86
C ARG A 27 8.66 6.07 3.43
N MET A 28 9.62 5.17 3.26
CA MET A 28 10.07 4.77 1.91
C MET A 28 9.04 3.88 1.21
N GLY A 29 8.18 3.19 1.95
CA GLY A 29 6.99 2.51 1.40
C GLY A 29 5.99 3.49 0.79
N LYS A 30 5.71 4.61 1.49
CA LYS A 30 4.91 5.72 0.94
C LYS A 30 5.56 6.29 -0.33
N ALA A 31 6.88 6.50 -0.29
CA ALA A 31 7.62 7.01 -1.44
C ALA A 31 7.61 6.03 -2.63
N ALA A 32 7.71 4.72 -2.38
CA ALA A 32 7.61 3.69 -3.40
C ALA A 32 6.22 3.66 -4.05
N LEU A 33 5.15 3.76 -3.24
CA LEU A 33 3.79 3.86 -3.75
C LEU A 33 3.60 5.12 -4.61
N CYS A 34 4.06 6.26 -4.11
CA CYS A 34 4.03 7.53 -4.83
C CYS A 34 4.77 7.43 -6.19
N CYS A 35 5.98 6.88 -6.19
CA CYS A 35 6.71 6.63 -7.43
C CYS A 35 5.91 5.74 -8.38
N GLY A 36 5.36 4.63 -7.87
CA GLY A 36 4.56 3.72 -8.67
C GLY A 36 3.29 4.33 -9.25
N ILE A 37 2.69 5.32 -8.59
CA ILE A 37 1.51 6.04 -9.10
C ILE A 37 1.89 6.96 -10.27
N TYR A 38 2.98 7.70 -10.15
CA TYR A 38 3.36 8.74 -11.10
C TYR A 38 4.34 8.29 -12.18
N ASP A 39 5.02 7.17 -12.01
CA ASP A 39 6.00 6.64 -12.97
C ASP A 39 5.60 5.24 -13.44
N GLU A 40 5.01 5.18 -14.63
CA GLU A 40 4.48 3.95 -15.21
C GLU A 40 5.56 2.91 -15.56
N ARG A 41 6.83 3.31 -15.58
CA ARG A 41 7.97 2.41 -15.80
C ARG A 41 8.22 1.47 -14.61
N ALA A 42 7.66 1.79 -13.43
CA ALA A 42 7.67 0.87 -12.29
C ALA A 42 6.77 -0.34 -12.59
N ALA A 43 7.35 -1.44 -13.03
CA ALA A 43 6.60 -2.65 -13.42
C ALA A 43 5.98 -3.37 -12.23
N VAL A 44 6.61 -3.29 -11.06
CA VAL A 44 6.09 -3.78 -9.76
C VAL A 44 6.25 -2.69 -8.71
N VAL A 45 5.20 -2.46 -7.95
CA VAL A 45 5.16 -1.53 -6.84
C VAL A 45 4.97 -2.32 -5.55
N ALA A 46 5.94 -2.25 -4.65
CA ALA A 46 6.00 -3.09 -3.45
C ALA A 46 6.19 -2.25 -2.17
N PRO A 47 5.20 -1.46 -1.75
CA PRO A 47 5.28 -0.73 -0.49
C PRO A 47 5.17 -1.68 0.70
N ALA A 48 6.11 -1.60 1.64
CA ALA A 48 6.12 -2.39 2.85
C ALA A 48 5.83 -1.51 4.07
N GLY A 49 4.92 -1.93 4.94
CA GLY A 49 4.59 -1.22 6.18
C GLY A 49 4.35 0.28 5.94
N SER A 50 3.57 0.63 4.93
CA SER A 50 3.52 2.00 4.43
C SER A 50 2.61 2.94 5.23
N GLY A 51 1.69 2.44 6.04
CA GLY A 51 0.88 3.22 6.97
C GLY A 51 0.00 4.31 6.33
N CYS A 52 -0.37 5.28 7.13
CA CYS A 52 -1.16 6.45 6.71
C CYS A 52 -0.42 7.28 5.65
N GLY A 53 -1.11 7.68 4.59
CA GLY A 53 -0.48 8.31 3.42
C GLY A 53 0.24 7.31 2.51
N GLY A 54 0.19 6.01 2.85
CA GLY A 54 0.52 4.85 2.03
C GLY A 54 -0.72 4.01 1.80
N MET A 55 -0.65 2.71 2.10
CA MET A 55 -1.74 1.77 1.85
C MET A 55 -2.71 1.57 3.02
N ALA A 56 -2.41 2.09 4.22
CA ALA A 56 -3.36 2.01 5.33
C ALA A 56 -4.51 3.00 5.18
N SER A 57 -5.74 2.51 5.35
CA SER A 57 -6.93 3.36 5.31
C SER A 57 -6.83 4.48 6.34
N MET A 58 -7.04 5.71 5.89
CA MET A 58 -7.10 6.89 6.74
C MET A 58 -8.36 6.89 7.61
N ARG A 59 -9.48 6.41 7.09
CA ARG A 59 -10.76 6.33 7.79
C ARG A 59 -10.78 5.30 8.90
N LEU A 60 -9.99 4.25 8.78
CA LEU A 60 -9.91 3.15 9.74
C LEU A 60 -8.70 3.28 10.68
N SER A 61 -8.09 4.46 10.75
CA SER A 61 -6.96 4.71 11.64
C SER A 61 -7.34 4.45 13.10
N GLY A 62 -6.46 3.77 13.85
CA GLY A 62 -6.70 3.40 15.23
C GLY A 62 -7.73 2.30 15.46
N CYS A 63 -8.11 1.56 14.42
CA CYS A 63 -9.04 0.44 14.51
C CYS A 63 -8.37 -0.89 14.18
N ARG A 64 -8.61 -1.89 15.00
CA ARG A 64 -8.30 -3.29 14.75
C ARG A 64 -9.56 -4.09 15.02
N LEU A 65 -10.07 -4.81 14.02
CA LEU A 65 -11.28 -5.63 14.16
C LEU A 65 -12.51 -4.86 14.71
N GLY A 66 -12.57 -3.54 14.50
CA GLY A 66 -13.62 -2.70 15.08
C GLY A 66 -13.33 -2.19 16.48
N GLU A 67 -12.24 -2.62 17.11
CA GLU A 67 -11.78 -2.12 18.40
C GLU A 67 -10.83 -0.92 18.21
N ASN A 68 -10.92 0.03 19.13
CA ASN A 68 -10.00 1.17 19.17
C ASN A 68 -8.70 0.74 19.83
N ILE A 69 -7.64 0.54 19.05
CA ILE A 69 -6.31 0.17 19.55
C ILE A 69 -5.41 1.36 19.89
N GLY A 70 -5.91 2.57 19.79
CA GLY A 70 -5.27 3.79 20.30
C GLY A 70 -4.24 4.41 19.35
N LEU A 71 -3.11 3.81 19.12
CA LEU A 71 -1.95 4.47 18.52
C LEU A 71 -1.59 3.92 17.14
N SER A 72 -2.43 4.14 16.13
CA SER A 72 -1.98 3.99 14.74
C SER A 72 -1.59 5.35 14.14
N GLU A 73 -0.76 5.30 13.12
CA GLU A 73 -0.43 6.46 12.30
C GLU A 73 -1.72 7.01 11.65
N ARG A 74 -1.96 8.30 11.79
CA ARG A 74 -3.16 8.98 11.27
C ARG A 74 -2.79 10.36 10.73
N ILE A 75 -3.70 11.01 10.03
CA ILE A 75 -3.47 12.33 9.44
C ILE A 75 -2.99 13.33 10.51
N GLY A 76 -3.65 13.41 11.66
CA GLY A 76 -3.25 14.32 12.73
C GLY A 76 -1.81 14.13 13.21
N VAL A 77 -1.32 12.88 13.23
CA VAL A 77 0.09 12.58 13.55
C VAL A 77 1.01 13.00 12.41
N MET A 78 0.59 12.80 11.15
CA MET A 78 1.36 13.18 9.98
C MET A 78 1.46 14.70 9.76
N LEU A 79 0.63 15.48 10.44
CA LEU A 79 0.68 16.94 10.45
C LEU A 79 1.73 17.51 11.41
N ASN A 80 2.33 16.69 12.26
CA ASN A 80 3.39 17.14 13.15
C ASN A 80 4.64 17.55 12.34
N LYS A 81 4.84 18.85 12.23
CA LYS A 81 5.91 19.45 11.41
C LYS A 81 7.33 19.13 11.91
N GLU A 82 7.50 18.82 13.18
CA GLU A 82 8.80 18.43 13.75
C GLU A 82 9.18 17.00 13.34
N ARG A 83 8.19 16.11 13.30
CA ARG A 83 8.39 14.70 13.01
C ARG A 83 8.19 14.35 11.53
N PHE A 84 7.19 14.98 10.89
CA PHE A 84 6.75 14.68 9.52
C PHE A 84 6.55 15.95 8.69
N PRO A 85 7.60 16.74 8.47
CA PRO A 85 7.47 17.96 7.68
C PRO A 85 7.07 17.63 6.23
N TYR A 86 6.07 18.33 5.72
CA TYR A 86 5.71 18.31 4.29
C TYR A 86 5.20 16.97 3.71
N TRP A 87 4.71 16.07 4.56
CA TRP A 87 4.19 14.78 4.09
C TRP A 87 2.81 14.87 3.48
N LEU A 88 1.99 15.80 3.94
CA LEU A 88 0.65 16.01 3.46
C LEU A 88 0.49 17.46 2.97
N MET A 89 -0.34 17.64 1.94
CA MET A 89 -0.72 18.96 1.47
C MET A 89 -1.58 19.69 2.52
N GLU A 90 -1.54 21.03 2.50
CA GLU A 90 -2.25 21.85 3.49
C GLU A 90 -3.76 21.59 3.52
N ASN A 91 -4.38 21.35 2.36
CA ASN A 91 -5.81 21.05 2.28
C ASN A 91 -6.20 19.69 2.91
N VAL A 92 -5.25 18.79 3.14
CA VAL A 92 -5.47 17.53 3.85
C VAL A 92 -5.45 17.76 5.36
N ALA A 93 -4.79 18.82 5.82
CA ALA A 93 -4.70 19.19 7.24
C ALA A 93 -6.09 19.39 7.88
N ASP A 94 -7.06 19.88 7.12
CA ASP A 94 -8.42 20.12 7.60
C ASP A 94 -9.14 18.83 8.07
N TYR A 95 -8.68 17.67 7.64
CA TYR A 95 -9.25 16.37 7.99
C TYR A 95 -8.58 15.70 9.20
N GLY A 96 -7.48 16.24 9.66
CA GLY A 96 -6.76 15.75 10.84
C GLY A 96 -6.71 16.77 11.95
N THR A 97 -6.35 16.35 13.16
CA THR A 97 -6.12 17.25 14.28
C THR A 97 -4.65 17.28 14.68
N PRO A 98 -4.12 18.43 15.11
CA PRO A 98 -2.72 18.56 15.48
C PRO A 98 -2.29 17.67 16.64
N ASP A 99 -3.20 17.30 17.53
CA ASP A 99 -2.90 16.47 18.71
C ASP A 99 -3.05 14.98 18.49
N GLY A 100 -3.56 14.57 17.33
CA GLY A 100 -3.75 13.17 16.96
C GLY A 100 -4.68 12.36 17.88
N LYS A 101 -5.34 13.01 18.83
CA LYS A 101 -6.13 12.34 19.88
C LYS A 101 -7.61 12.20 19.56
N THR A 102 -8.10 13.03 18.70
CA THR A 102 -9.52 13.08 18.37
C THR A 102 -9.76 12.55 16.97
N ARG A 103 -10.78 11.74 16.81
CA ARG A 103 -11.30 11.32 15.51
C ARG A 103 -12.01 12.51 14.90
N PHE A 104 -11.52 13.03 13.80
CA PHE A 104 -12.17 14.18 13.28
C PHE A 104 -12.77 13.96 11.93
N ARG A 105 -12.31 14.60 10.96
CA ARG A 105 -12.95 14.68 9.67
C ARG A 105 -12.37 13.67 8.66
N GLU A 106 -11.61 12.68 9.15
CA GLU A 106 -11.00 11.64 8.30
C GLU A 106 -12.05 10.88 7.49
N ASN A 107 -13.28 10.73 8.02
CA ASN A 107 -14.40 10.13 7.27
C ASN A 107 -14.94 11.01 6.14
N GLU A 108 -14.65 12.30 6.14
CA GLU A 108 -15.10 13.26 5.13
C GLU A 108 -14.11 13.39 3.97
N ILE A 109 -12.92 12.80 4.08
CA ILE A 109 -11.92 12.82 3.02
C ILE A 109 -12.53 12.22 1.74
N PRO A 110 -12.43 12.90 0.58
CA PRO A 110 -13.03 12.43 -0.67
C PRO A 110 -12.28 11.25 -1.32
N PHE A 111 -11.16 10.82 -0.74
CA PHE A 111 -10.34 9.69 -1.19
C PHE A 111 -9.87 8.87 0.01
N ASP A 112 -9.29 7.68 -0.24
CA ASP A 112 -8.56 6.92 0.77
C ASP A 112 -7.48 6.05 0.07
N ALA A 113 -6.70 5.32 0.82
CA ALA A 113 -5.56 4.53 0.37
C ALA A 113 -5.89 3.53 -0.75
N ASN A 114 -7.12 3.04 -0.80
CA ASN A 114 -7.59 2.16 -1.87
C ASN A 114 -7.47 2.80 -3.26
N ILE A 115 -7.71 4.11 -3.38
CA ILE A 115 -7.55 4.83 -4.65
C ILE A 115 -6.07 4.88 -5.05
N LEU A 116 -5.17 5.10 -4.08
CA LEU A 116 -3.73 5.09 -4.33
C LEU A 116 -3.25 3.73 -4.86
N GLY A 117 -3.70 2.64 -4.22
CA GLY A 117 -3.41 1.29 -4.70
C GLY A 117 -3.98 1.00 -6.08
N ALA A 118 -5.21 1.46 -6.35
CA ALA A 118 -5.88 1.29 -7.63
C ALA A 118 -5.15 2.00 -8.78
N CYS A 119 -4.51 3.16 -8.52
CA CYS A 119 -3.69 3.88 -9.52
C CYS A 119 -2.46 3.10 -10.01
N VAL A 120 -2.08 2.02 -9.35
CA VAL A 120 -1.00 1.14 -9.82
C VAL A 120 -1.49 0.22 -10.95
N ALA A 121 -2.78 -0.12 -10.97
CA ALA A 121 -3.36 -1.00 -11.99
C ALA A 121 -3.18 -0.40 -13.42
N PRO A 122 -2.96 -1.23 -14.45
CA PRO A 122 -2.92 -2.70 -14.47
C PRO A 122 -1.53 -3.31 -14.19
N ARG A 123 -0.56 -2.52 -13.71
CA ARG A 123 0.78 -2.99 -13.32
C ARG A 123 0.67 -3.90 -12.08
N ARG A 124 1.72 -4.19 -11.41
CA ARG A 124 1.74 -5.15 -10.29
C ARG A 124 1.89 -4.42 -8.97
N LEU A 125 1.05 -4.80 -8.00
CA LEU A 125 1.07 -4.29 -6.64
C LEU A 125 1.23 -5.46 -5.67
N ILE A 126 2.24 -5.41 -4.81
CA ILE A 126 2.37 -6.34 -3.69
C ILE A 126 2.62 -5.58 -2.40
N LEU A 127 1.80 -5.83 -1.40
CA LEU A 127 1.93 -5.26 -0.07
C LEU A 127 2.56 -6.27 0.88
N VAL A 128 3.43 -5.81 1.75
CA VAL A 128 4.09 -6.66 2.76
C VAL A 128 3.97 -5.98 4.13
N GLU A 129 3.38 -6.68 5.09
CA GLU A 129 2.95 -6.12 6.36
C GLU A 129 3.34 -7.02 7.54
N GLY A 130 3.70 -6.41 8.68
CA GLY A 130 3.83 -7.11 9.95
C GLY A 130 2.49 -7.20 10.66
N LEU A 131 2.10 -8.38 11.14
CA LEU A 131 0.82 -8.61 11.83
C LEU A 131 0.67 -7.81 13.12
N ASP A 132 1.81 -7.59 13.82
CA ASP A 132 1.86 -6.92 15.11
C ASP A 132 2.28 -5.44 14.99
N ASP A 133 2.27 -4.90 13.77
CA ASP A 133 2.63 -3.51 13.51
C ASP A 133 1.39 -2.59 13.59
N ASP A 134 0.84 -2.48 14.79
CA ASP A 134 -0.36 -1.67 15.04
C ASP A 134 -0.17 -0.19 14.64
N TRP A 135 1.09 0.29 14.66
CA TRP A 135 1.41 1.66 14.25
C TRP A 135 1.02 1.95 12.79
N ILE A 136 1.34 1.04 11.88
CA ILE A 136 1.03 1.22 10.46
C ILE A 136 -0.36 0.71 10.06
N ASN A 137 -1.12 0.15 10.99
CA ASN A 137 -2.49 -0.30 10.76
C ASN A 137 -2.61 -1.38 9.67
N PRO A 138 -2.12 -2.60 9.89
CA PRO A 138 -2.18 -3.67 8.89
C PRO A 138 -3.62 -4.07 8.52
N PHE A 139 -4.59 -3.90 9.44
CA PHE A 139 -6.00 -4.08 9.14
C PHE A 139 -6.51 -3.05 8.11
N GLY A 140 -6.23 -1.76 8.33
CA GLY A 140 -6.59 -0.70 7.38
C GLY A 140 -5.92 -0.90 6.01
N THR A 141 -4.69 -1.43 5.99
CA THR A 141 -3.99 -1.82 4.75
C THR A 141 -4.73 -2.92 4.01
N GLN A 142 -5.20 -3.96 4.72
CA GLN A 142 -5.98 -5.04 4.10
C GLN A 142 -7.29 -4.55 3.48
N VAL A 143 -8.03 -3.71 4.19
CA VAL A 143 -9.29 -3.15 3.68
C VAL A 143 -9.04 -2.30 2.43
N SER A 144 -8.02 -1.47 2.43
CA SER A 144 -7.64 -0.67 1.26
C SER A 144 -7.19 -1.53 0.09
N TRP A 145 -6.40 -2.59 0.37
CA TRP A 145 -5.97 -3.53 -0.67
C TRP A 145 -7.15 -4.28 -1.29
N LEU A 146 -8.09 -4.77 -0.49
CA LEU A 146 -9.30 -5.44 -0.99
C LEU A 146 -10.09 -4.52 -1.93
N ALA A 147 -10.30 -3.26 -1.52
CA ALA A 147 -11.01 -2.29 -2.33
C ALA A 147 -10.25 -1.92 -3.62
N ALA A 148 -8.92 -1.78 -3.57
CA ALA A 148 -8.09 -1.56 -4.74
C ALA A 148 -8.11 -2.76 -5.70
N SER A 149 -8.13 -3.98 -5.17
CA SER A 149 -8.14 -5.22 -5.95
C SER A 149 -9.38 -5.39 -6.83
N GLU A 150 -10.50 -4.74 -6.47
CA GLU A 150 -11.69 -4.66 -7.33
C GLU A 150 -11.38 -4.01 -8.69
N VAL A 151 -10.48 -3.04 -8.73
CA VAL A 151 -10.04 -2.38 -9.98
C VAL A 151 -9.16 -3.33 -10.81
N PHE A 152 -8.27 -4.07 -10.17
CA PHE A 152 -7.47 -5.09 -10.86
C PHE A 152 -8.36 -6.20 -11.43
N GLU A 153 -9.40 -6.61 -10.71
CA GLU A 153 -10.37 -7.58 -11.20
C GLU A 153 -11.17 -7.04 -12.39
N PHE A 154 -11.62 -5.78 -12.32
CA PHE A 154 -12.31 -5.09 -13.41
C PHE A 154 -11.46 -5.05 -14.70
N LEU A 155 -10.17 -4.82 -14.56
CA LEU A 155 -9.22 -4.79 -15.69
C LEU A 155 -8.77 -6.19 -16.15
N GLY A 156 -9.30 -7.27 -15.55
CA GLY A 156 -8.95 -8.65 -15.92
C GLY A 156 -7.55 -9.09 -15.48
N VAL A 157 -6.96 -8.43 -14.50
CA VAL A 157 -5.58 -8.65 -14.02
C VAL A 157 -5.50 -8.86 -12.50
N LYS A 158 -6.50 -9.50 -11.93
CA LYS A 158 -6.65 -9.73 -10.49
C LYS A 158 -5.39 -10.33 -9.83
N GLU A 159 -4.70 -11.21 -10.54
CA GLU A 159 -3.48 -11.87 -10.08
C GLU A 159 -2.28 -10.93 -9.92
N ARG A 160 -2.38 -9.70 -10.42
CA ARG A 160 -1.33 -8.67 -10.30
C ARG A 160 -1.43 -7.85 -9.02
N SER A 161 -2.43 -8.11 -8.17
CA SER A 161 -2.58 -7.49 -6.86
C SER A 161 -2.45 -8.53 -5.76
N ALA A 162 -1.53 -8.32 -4.83
CA ALA A 162 -1.23 -9.25 -3.75
C ALA A 162 -0.97 -8.55 -2.42
N ILE A 163 -1.19 -9.25 -1.31
CA ILE A 163 -0.80 -8.84 0.03
C ILE A 163 -0.20 -10.02 0.77
N HIS A 164 0.84 -9.78 1.54
CA HIS A 164 1.48 -10.77 2.41
C HIS A 164 1.62 -10.23 3.82
N TYR A 165 1.30 -11.08 4.78
CA TYR A 165 1.52 -10.82 6.20
C TYR A 165 2.58 -11.77 6.75
N ARG A 166 3.42 -11.26 7.64
CA ARG A 166 4.35 -12.03 8.45
C ARG A 166 4.13 -11.76 9.93
N GLU A 167 4.58 -12.64 10.78
CA GLU A 167 4.67 -12.40 12.22
C GLU A 167 5.62 -11.23 12.53
N GLY A 168 5.32 -10.52 13.62
CA GLY A 168 6.14 -9.42 14.16
C GLY A 168 5.72 -8.04 13.72
N GLY A 169 6.41 -7.04 14.25
CA GLY A 169 6.09 -5.62 14.14
C GLY A 169 6.80 -4.90 12.98
N HIS A 170 7.13 -3.63 13.23
CA HIS A 170 7.61 -2.66 12.23
C HIS A 170 9.03 -2.98 11.73
N ALA A 171 9.14 -3.82 10.74
CA ALA A 171 10.41 -4.20 10.11
C ALA A 171 10.23 -4.52 8.61
N TYR A 172 11.32 -4.51 7.87
CA TYR A 172 11.41 -5.03 6.50
C TYR A 172 12.48 -6.12 6.48
N THR A 173 12.02 -7.35 6.55
CA THR A 173 12.86 -8.50 6.83
C THR A 173 13.32 -9.22 5.56
N LYS A 174 14.25 -10.16 5.71
CA LYS A 174 14.64 -11.05 4.61
C LYS A 174 13.46 -11.86 4.06
N GLN A 175 12.49 -12.20 4.89
CA GLN A 175 11.28 -12.90 4.47
C GLN A 175 10.44 -12.02 3.55
N ASP A 176 10.24 -10.74 3.90
CA ASP A 176 9.51 -9.77 3.08
C ASP A 176 10.17 -9.59 1.71
N TRP A 177 11.50 -9.45 1.68
CA TRP A 177 12.28 -9.39 0.45
C TRP A 177 12.10 -10.65 -0.42
N SER A 178 12.14 -11.83 0.19
CA SER A 178 11.94 -13.09 -0.54
C SER A 178 10.57 -13.11 -1.22
N VAL A 179 9.52 -12.71 -0.49
CA VAL A 179 8.15 -12.65 -1.01
C VAL A 179 8.03 -11.68 -2.19
N VAL A 180 8.59 -10.47 -2.08
CA VAL A 180 8.58 -9.48 -3.17
C VAL A 180 9.32 -10.02 -4.40
N LEU A 181 10.49 -10.63 -4.21
CA LEU A 181 11.26 -11.20 -5.31
C LEU A 181 10.56 -12.39 -5.97
N ASP A 182 9.93 -13.26 -5.19
CA ASP A 182 9.20 -14.42 -5.73
C ASP A 182 7.96 -13.98 -6.50
N PHE A 183 7.19 -13.02 -5.97
CA PHE A 183 6.10 -12.40 -6.70
C PHE A 183 6.59 -11.79 -8.02
N THR A 184 7.66 -11.02 -7.98
CA THR A 184 8.24 -10.38 -9.17
C THR A 184 8.65 -11.42 -10.22
N LYS A 185 9.34 -12.49 -9.82
CA LYS A 185 9.74 -13.58 -10.72
C LYS A 185 8.55 -14.29 -11.34
N ALA A 186 7.50 -14.55 -10.55
CA ALA A 186 6.28 -15.17 -11.05
C ALA A 186 5.58 -14.28 -12.07
N GLN A 187 5.50 -12.98 -11.80
CA GLN A 187 4.76 -12.03 -12.62
C GLN A 187 5.50 -11.55 -13.87
N LEU A 188 6.82 -11.47 -13.84
CA LEU A 188 7.64 -10.87 -14.91
C LEU A 188 8.58 -11.86 -15.63
N CYS A 189 8.87 -13.03 -15.03
CA CYS A 189 9.85 -13.96 -15.56
C CYS A 189 9.25 -15.33 -15.92
N GLY A 190 7.93 -15.49 -15.87
CA GLY A 190 7.25 -16.75 -16.26
C GLY A 190 7.55 -17.93 -15.34
N LYS A 191 8.07 -17.68 -14.13
CA LYS A 191 8.30 -18.74 -13.13
C LYS A 191 6.97 -19.13 -12.48
N GLU A 192 6.89 -20.39 -12.05
CA GLU A 192 5.69 -20.96 -11.46
C GLU A 192 5.07 -20.02 -10.40
N LYS A 193 3.73 -20.09 -10.30
CA LYS A 193 2.97 -19.28 -9.34
C LYS A 193 3.60 -19.39 -7.97
N ALA A 194 4.19 -18.32 -7.52
CA ALA A 194 4.65 -18.25 -6.15
C ALA A 194 3.45 -18.50 -5.23
N THR A 195 3.56 -19.48 -4.41
CA THR A 195 2.57 -19.87 -3.43
C THR A 195 2.78 -19.03 -2.16
N GLY A 196 1.71 -18.51 -1.58
CA GLY A 196 1.78 -17.91 -0.23
C GLY A 196 1.50 -16.42 -0.11
N TYR A 197 1.13 -15.70 -1.16
CA TYR A 197 0.89 -14.24 -1.04
C TYR A 197 -0.52 -13.84 -0.63
N LYS A 198 -1.36 -14.75 -0.24
CA LYS A 198 -2.74 -14.46 0.16
C LYS A 198 -2.99 -14.89 1.58
N SER A 199 -2.13 -14.52 2.48
CA SER A 199 -2.43 -14.66 3.90
C SER A 199 -3.28 -13.46 4.36
N MET A 200 -4.55 -13.49 4.02
CA MET A 200 -5.52 -12.61 4.66
C MET A 200 -5.82 -13.14 6.06
N ARG A 201 -6.02 -12.28 7.02
CA ARG A 201 -6.67 -12.64 8.28
C ARG A 201 -8.10 -13.03 7.94
N GLU A 202 -8.47 -14.29 8.11
CA GLU A 202 -9.67 -14.90 7.55
C GLU A 202 -11.00 -14.21 7.91
N ASN A 203 -11.08 -13.50 9.03
CA ASN A 203 -12.32 -12.88 9.52
C ASN A 203 -12.42 -11.37 9.29
N GLU A 204 -11.43 -10.72 8.70
CA GLU A 204 -11.37 -9.28 8.56
C GLU A 204 -11.91 -8.75 7.22
N ASN A 205 -12.39 -9.64 6.36
CA ASN A 205 -12.74 -9.33 4.97
C ASN A 205 -14.04 -8.54 4.77
N LYS A 206 -14.85 -8.35 5.80
CA LYS A 206 -16.23 -7.86 5.63
C LYS A 206 -16.45 -6.41 6.04
N ALA A 207 -15.50 -5.77 6.67
CA ALA A 207 -15.69 -4.43 7.18
C ALA A 207 -14.96 -3.40 6.31
N GLY A 208 -15.66 -2.40 5.84
CA GLY A 208 -15.05 -1.13 5.53
C GLY A 208 -15.25 -0.52 4.16
N TYR A 209 -15.74 -1.24 3.14
CA TYR A 209 -16.11 -0.59 1.88
C TYR A 209 -17.33 -1.26 1.23
N SER A 210 -18.17 -0.44 0.62
CA SER A 210 -19.42 -0.91 -0.02
C SER A 210 -19.31 -1.04 -1.54
N TRP A 211 -18.29 -0.45 -2.15
CA TRP A 211 -18.09 -0.51 -3.60
C TRP A 211 -17.68 -1.91 -4.05
N ARG A 212 -18.22 -2.33 -5.18
CA ARG A 212 -17.84 -3.57 -5.87
C ARG A 212 -17.60 -3.26 -7.34
N CYS A 213 -16.67 -3.97 -7.94
CA CYS A 213 -16.41 -3.89 -9.37
C CYS A 213 -17.70 -4.20 -10.17
N PRO A 214 -18.11 -3.33 -11.09
CA PRO A 214 -19.18 -3.65 -12.01
C PRO A 214 -18.84 -4.91 -12.81
N LYS A 215 -19.79 -5.85 -12.91
CA LYS A 215 -19.61 -6.98 -13.83
C LYS A 215 -19.82 -6.48 -15.25
N ILE A 216 -18.82 -6.64 -16.09
CA ILE A 216 -19.00 -6.46 -17.53
C ILE A 216 -19.68 -7.73 -18.01
N ASN A 217 -20.93 -7.62 -18.40
CA ASN A 217 -21.61 -8.69 -19.13
C ASN A 217 -21.02 -8.68 -20.56
N ASN A 218 -20.11 -9.62 -20.84
CA ASN A 218 -19.65 -9.90 -22.18
C ASN A 218 -20.73 -10.62 -22.97
#